data_ee04e0f6a29d11593565ce48ec49b3f9
#
_entry.id   ee04e0f6a29d11593565ce48ec49b3f9
#
_cell.length_a   1.000
_cell.length_b   1.000
_cell.length_c   1.000
_cell.angle_alpha   90.00
_cell.angle_beta   90.00
_cell.angle_gamma   90.00
#
_symmetry.space_group_name_H-M   'P 1'
#
loop_
_entity.id
_entity.type
_entity.pdbx_description
1 polymer ?
#
loop_
_entity_poly.entity_id
_entity_poly.type
_entity_poly.pdbx_seq_one_letter_code
_entity_poly.pdbx_strand_id
1 'polypeptide(L)'
;MFGPLLANPRTLLLGAAAQIGIFATVLGAVALSTYGILDFSIRDAASIGIIGGADGPTAIFVTSMLSPDLLGPVAVAAYSYMALVPIIQPPIMRALTTESERAIKMEQLRPVSQREKIIFPLLLLLLVGMFLPSAAPLLGMFAFGNLMRESGVVNRLSDTVQNALINVVTIFLGLAVGSKMSADKFLAWETLGILALGAIAFCIGTASGVLLAK
;
A
#
# COMPACT_ATOMS: atom_id res chain seq x y z
N MET A 1 8.37 13.45 -6.13
CA MET A 1 8.15 12.22 -5.38
C MET A 1 9.43 11.39 -5.17
N PHE A 2 10.20 11.11 -6.21
CA PHE A 2 11.39 10.25 -6.12
C PHE A 2 12.68 10.92 -5.63
N GLY A 3 12.66 12.23 -5.34
CA GLY A 3 13.87 12.97 -4.91
C GLY A 3 14.61 12.32 -3.74
N PRO A 4 13.95 12.14 -2.57
CA PRO A 4 14.59 11.53 -1.40
C PRO A 4 15.08 10.10 -1.65
N LEU A 5 14.31 9.30 -2.38
CA LEU A 5 14.65 7.93 -2.73
C LEU A 5 15.89 7.84 -3.61
N LEU A 6 15.98 8.69 -4.64
CA LEU A 6 17.12 8.74 -5.56
C LEU A 6 18.35 9.37 -4.90
N ALA A 7 18.15 10.31 -3.96
CA ALA A 7 19.22 10.90 -3.18
C ALA A 7 19.85 9.89 -2.21
N ASN A 8 19.02 9.00 -1.64
CA ASN A 8 19.47 7.96 -0.71
C ASN A 8 18.82 6.60 -1.06
N PRO A 9 19.44 5.80 -1.95
CA PRO A 9 18.91 4.50 -2.36
C PRO A 9 18.70 3.49 -1.21
N ARG A 10 19.39 3.66 -0.07
CA ARG A 10 19.19 2.81 1.12
C ARG A 10 17.76 2.89 1.66
N THR A 11 17.03 3.98 1.39
CA THR A 11 15.62 4.13 1.78
C THR A 11 14.71 3.11 1.09
N LEU A 12 15.14 2.48 -0.02
CA LEU A 12 14.43 1.34 -0.63
C LEU A 12 14.32 0.16 0.33
N LEU A 13 15.32 -0.05 1.19
CA LEU A 13 15.30 -1.13 2.17
C LEU A 13 14.22 -0.91 3.23
N LEU A 14 13.88 0.34 3.55
CA LEU A 14 12.77 0.67 4.45
C LEU A 14 11.44 0.20 3.87
N GLY A 15 11.23 0.45 2.57
CA GLY A 15 10.08 -0.07 1.85
C GLY A 15 10.05 -1.61 1.83
N ALA A 16 11.20 -2.25 1.58
CA ALA A 16 11.30 -3.71 1.63
C ALA A 16 10.98 -4.27 3.01
N ALA A 17 11.44 -3.64 4.09
CA ALA A 17 11.11 -4.06 5.46
C ALA A 17 9.62 -3.91 5.76
N ALA A 18 8.99 -2.83 5.32
CA ALA A 18 7.55 -2.62 5.49
C ALA A 18 6.72 -3.73 4.82
N GLN A 19 7.21 -4.34 3.72
CA GLN A 19 6.55 -5.47 3.05
C GLN A 19 6.49 -6.74 3.92
N ILE A 20 7.28 -6.85 4.99
CA ILE A 20 7.19 -7.97 5.94
C ILE A 20 5.77 -8.09 6.50
N GLY A 21 5.06 -6.96 6.69
CA GLY A 21 3.65 -6.96 7.08
C GLY A 21 2.75 -7.71 6.08
N ILE A 22 2.96 -7.53 4.78
CA ILE A 22 2.21 -8.24 3.72
C ILE A 22 2.47 -9.76 3.83
N PHE A 23 3.73 -10.16 3.81
CA PHE A 23 4.09 -11.58 3.85
C PHE A 23 3.64 -12.27 5.15
N ALA A 24 3.78 -11.60 6.30
CA ALA A 24 3.29 -12.12 7.57
C ALA A 24 1.78 -12.34 7.55
N THR A 25 1.03 -11.44 6.90
CA THR A 25 -0.43 -11.56 6.77
C THR A 25 -0.84 -12.69 5.83
N VAL A 26 -0.15 -12.86 4.70
CA VAL A 26 -0.37 -14.00 3.80
C VAL A 26 -0.16 -15.31 4.56
N LEU A 27 0.97 -15.43 5.27
CA LEU A 27 1.28 -16.62 6.05
C LEU A 27 0.25 -16.84 7.17
N GLY A 28 -0.18 -15.77 7.84
CA GLY A 28 -1.22 -15.84 8.86
C GLY A 28 -2.57 -16.32 8.30
N ALA A 29 -3.00 -15.82 7.15
CA ALA A 29 -4.22 -16.24 6.47
C ALA A 29 -4.15 -17.72 6.05
N VAL A 30 -3.01 -18.14 5.47
CA VAL A 30 -2.78 -19.55 5.11
C VAL A 30 -2.76 -20.45 6.35
N ALA A 31 -2.13 -20.00 7.43
CA ALA A 31 -2.12 -20.77 8.68
C ALA A 31 -3.52 -20.94 9.25
N LEU A 32 -4.33 -19.88 9.31
CA LEU A 32 -5.72 -19.96 9.78
C LEU A 32 -6.56 -20.94 8.94
N SER A 33 -6.34 -20.98 7.63
CA SER A 33 -6.99 -21.95 6.75
C SER A 33 -6.48 -23.38 6.99
N THR A 34 -5.18 -23.56 7.15
CA THR A 34 -4.58 -24.87 7.40
C THR A 34 -5.06 -25.50 8.72
N TYR A 35 -5.25 -24.67 9.75
CA TYR A 35 -5.79 -25.12 11.05
C TYR A 35 -7.33 -25.22 11.07
N GLY A 36 -8.01 -24.96 9.96
CA GLY A 36 -9.46 -25.07 9.86
C GLY A 36 -10.24 -24.02 10.64
N ILE A 37 -9.62 -22.90 11.00
CA ILE A 37 -10.26 -21.79 11.73
C ILE A 37 -11.08 -20.92 10.78
N LEU A 38 -10.51 -20.65 9.59
CA LEU A 38 -11.13 -19.89 8.50
C LEU A 38 -10.83 -20.59 7.19
N ASP A 39 -11.72 -20.45 6.20
CA ASP A 39 -11.53 -21.07 4.89
C ASP A 39 -11.08 -20.03 3.87
N PHE A 40 -9.78 -19.88 3.71
CA PHE A 40 -9.17 -19.00 2.72
C PHE A 40 -8.37 -19.80 1.70
N SER A 41 -8.65 -19.58 0.43
CA SER A 41 -7.78 -20.03 -0.64
C SER A 41 -6.45 -19.25 -0.64
N ILE A 42 -5.45 -19.75 -1.37
CA ILE A 42 -4.17 -19.01 -1.54
C ILE A 42 -4.40 -17.63 -2.20
N ARG A 43 -5.37 -17.51 -3.10
CA ARG A 43 -5.73 -16.23 -3.74
C ARG A 43 -6.36 -15.27 -2.73
N ASP A 44 -7.21 -15.78 -1.85
CA ASP A 44 -7.80 -15.00 -0.75
C ASP A 44 -6.72 -14.53 0.22
N ALA A 45 -5.82 -15.42 0.61
CA ALA A 45 -4.69 -15.08 1.47
C ALA A 45 -3.80 -13.99 0.86
N ALA A 46 -3.52 -14.05 -0.45
CA ALA A 46 -2.77 -13.01 -1.16
C ALA A 46 -3.54 -11.67 -1.18
N SER A 47 -4.86 -11.71 -1.40
CA SER A 47 -5.71 -10.52 -1.36
C SER A 47 -5.81 -9.90 0.02
N ILE A 48 -5.86 -10.70 1.07
CA ILE A 48 -5.85 -10.25 2.47
C ILE A 48 -4.47 -9.68 2.82
N GLY A 49 -3.41 -10.34 2.38
CA GLY A 49 -2.04 -9.93 2.66
C GLY A 49 -1.71 -8.53 2.21
N ILE A 50 -2.22 -8.10 1.05
CA ILE A 50 -1.93 -6.78 0.48
C ILE A 50 -2.42 -5.62 1.38
N ILE A 51 -3.37 -5.88 2.29
CA ILE A 51 -3.82 -4.90 3.30
C ILE A 51 -2.62 -4.39 4.11
N GLY A 52 -1.68 -5.27 4.42
CA GLY A 52 -0.46 -4.93 5.18
C GLY A 52 0.46 -3.91 4.49
N GLY A 53 0.26 -3.67 3.20
CA GLY A 53 0.98 -2.64 2.44
C GLY A 53 0.51 -1.21 2.71
N ALA A 54 -0.59 -1.03 3.44
CA ALA A 54 -1.19 0.27 3.75
C ALA A 54 -1.57 1.10 2.50
N ASP A 55 -1.97 0.41 1.43
CA ASP A 55 -2.34 1.01 0.16
C ASP A 55 -3.74 0.50 -0.27
N GLY A 56 -4.77 1.29 0.01
CA GLY A 56 -6.17 0.96 -0.28
C GLY A 56 -6.43 0.71 -1.77
N PRO A 57 -6.04 1.61 -2.69
CA PRO A 57 -6.22 1.39 -4.12
C PRO A 57 -5.55 0.12 -4.64
N THR A 58 -4.33 -0.20 -4.20
CA THR A 58 -3.64 -1.44 -4.57
C THR A 58 -4.35 -2.66 -4.00
N ALA A 59 -4.85 -2.60 -2.76
CA ALA A 59 -5.64 -3.68 -2.17
C ALA A 59 -6.90 -3.99 -2.99
N ILE A 60 -7.63 -2.95 -3.43
CA ILE A 60 -8.78 -3.12 -4.32
C ILE A 60 -8.38 -3.72 -5.66
N PHE A 61 -7.33 -3.19 -6.29
CA PHE A 61 -6.85 -3.68 -7.59
C PHE A 61 -6.49 -5.17 -7.53
N VAL A 62 -5.66 -5.56 -6.58
CA VAL A 62 -5.23 -6.95 -6.42
C VAL A 62 -6.39 -7.86 -6.07
N THR A 63 -7.25 -7.46 -5.14
CA THR A 63 -8.41 -8.28 -4.73
C THR A 63 -9.42 -8.44 -5.86
N SER A 64 -9.65 -7.41 -6.67
CA SER A 64 -10.54 -7.51 -7.83
C SER A 64 -10.09 -8.54 -8.86
N MET A 65 -8.78 -8.80 -8.94
CA MET A 65 -8.19 -9.79 -9.85
C MET A 65 -8.09 -11.19 -9.24
N LEU A 66 -7.75 -11.28 -7.95
CA LEU A 66 -7.45 -12.57 -7.31
C LEU A 66 -8.65 -13.19 -6.59
N SER A 67 -9.46 -12.35 -5.91
CA SER A 67 -10.59 -12.78 -5.08
C SER A 67 -11.72 -11.74 -5.08
N PRO A 68 -12.49 -11.62 -6.17
CA PRO A 68 -13.55 -10.62 -6.30
C PRO A 68 -14.64 -10.73 -5.23
N ASP A 69 -14.86 -11.90 -4.66
CA ASP A 69 -15.85 -12.13 -3.60
C ASP A 69 -15.45 -11.48 -2.27
N LEU A 70 -14.15 -11.32 -2.01
CA LEU A 70 -13.61 -10.63 -0.83
C LEU A 70 -13.39 -9.13 -1.05
N LEU A 71 -13.76 -8.57 -2.21
CA LEU A 71 -13.49 -7.17 -2.53
C LEU A 71 -14.08 -6.21 -1.50
N GLY A 72 -15.32 -6.44 -1.06
CA GLY A 72 -15.97 -5.61 -0.04
C GLY A 72 -15.23 -5.63 1.30
N PRO A 73 -15.08 -6.80 1.95
CA PRO A 73 -14.34 -6.95 3.20
C PRO A 73 -12.91 -6.41 3.17
N VAL A 74 -12.15 -6.72 2.12
CA VAL A 74 -10.75 -6.26 1.97
C VAL A 74 -10.67 -4.75 1.78
N ALA A 75 -11.56 -4.17 0.97
CA ALA A 75 -11.60 -2.72 0.77
C ALA A 75 -11.92 -1.98 2.07
N VAL A 76 -12.92 -2.45 2.82
CA VAL A 76 -13.28 -1.85 4.12
C VAL A 76 -12.12 -1.96 5.10
N ALA A 77 -11.49 -3.12 5.20
CA ALA A 77 -10.32 -3.31 6.05
C ALA A 77 -9.21 -2.33 5.67
N ALA A 78 -8.81 -2.30 4.40
CA ALA A 78 -7.71 -1.46 3.91
C ALA A 78 -7.95 0.03 4.18
N TYR A 79 -9.14 0.55 3.86
CA TYR A 79 -9.46 1.97 4.10
C TYR A 79 -9.67 2.31 5.57
N SER A 80 -10.26 1.40 6.36
CA SER A 80 -10.40 1.61 7.81
C SER A 80 -9.03 1.71 8.47
N TYR A 81 -8.08 0.84 8.09
CA TYR A 81 -6.73 0.90 8.65
C TYR A 81 -5.96 2.12 8.18
N MET A 82 -6.12 2.57 6.94
CA MET A 82 -5.54 3.83 6.50
C MET A 82 -5.99 5.01 7.37
N ALA A 83 -7.27 5.05 7.74
CA ALA A 83 -7.80 6.07 8.64
C ALA A 83 -7.25 5.94 10.08
N LEU A 84 -6.93 4.72 10.51
CA LEU A 84 -6.39 4.44 11.85
C LEU A 84 -4.86 4.55 11.95
N VAL A 85 -4.15 4.68 10.83
CA VAL A 85 -2.68 4.84 10.81
C VAL A 85 -2.16 5.89 11.80
N PRO A 86 -2.73 7.11 11.87
CA PRO A 86 -2.27 8.12 12.83
C PRO A 86 -2.42 7.70 14.30
N ILE A 87 -3.26 6.72 14.59
CA ILE A 87 -3.48 6.20 15.94
C ILE A 87 -2.59 4.99 16.21
N ILE A 88 -2.43 4.09 15.23
CA ILE A 88 -1.70 2.81 15.36
C ILE A 88 -0.19 3.02 15.33
N GLN A 89 0.32 3.83 14.40
CA GLN A 89 1.77 3.97 14.19
C GLN A 89 2.51 4.65 15.35
N PRO A 90 2.05 5.81 15.90
CA PRO A 90 2.81 6.52 16.91
C PRO A 90 3.12 5.73 18.19
N PRO A 91 2.20 4.92 18.76
CA PRO A 91 2.53 4.06 19.90
C PRO A 91 3.62 3.04 19.60
N ILE A 92 3.56 2.39 18.42
CA ILE A 92 4.54 1.39 17.98
C ILE A 92 5.91 2.05 17.79
N MET A 93 5.93 3.20 17.10
CA MET A 93 7.17 3.96 16.89
C MET A 93 7.80 4.40 18.22
N ARG A 94 7.00 4.89 19.17
CA ARG A 94 7.47 5.29 20.49
C ARG A 94 8.01 4.12 21.31
N ALA A 95 7.37 2.95 21.22
CA ALA A 95 7.81 1.76 21.93
C ALA A 95 9.14 1.21 21.39
N LEU A 96 9.41 1.38 20.10
CA LEU A 96 10.59 0.84 19.44
C LEU A 96 11.76 1.84 19.33
N THR A 97 11.55 3.13 19.64
CA THR A 97 12.57 4.16 19.48
C THR A 97 12.74 5.00 20.73
N THR A 98 13.96 5.48 20.96
CA THR A 98 14.29 6.44 22.01
C THR A 98 13.96 7.86 21.57
N GLU A 99 13.94 8.83 22.50
CA GLU A 99 13.73 10.25 22.15
C GLU A 99 14.84 10.80 21.28
N SER A 100 16.08 10.41 21.55
CA SER A 100 17.24 10.81 20.74
C SER A 100 17.15 10.32 19.30
N GLU A 101 16.72 9.10 19.08
CA GLU A 101 16.52 8.53 17.74
C GLU A 101 15.41 9.27 16.98
N ARG A 102 14.32 9.63 17.65
CA ARG A 102 13.23 10.41 17.04
C ARG A 102 13.59 11.87 16.72
N ALA A 103 14.60 12.41 17.38
CA ALA A 103 15.08 13.78 17.15
C ALA A 103 16.01 13.88 15.91
N ILE A 104 16.47 12.76 15.36
CA ILE A 104 17.33 12.74 14.17
C ILE A 104 16.57 13.29 12.97
N LYS A 105 17.12 14.33 12.35
CA LYS A 105 16.60 14.90 11.10
C LYS A 105 17.32 14.27 9.93
N MET A 106 16.54 13.70 9.01
CA MET A 106 17.09 13.19 7.76
C MET A 106 17.39 14.36 6.80
N GLU A 107 18.63 14.45 6.37
CA GLU A 107 19.06 15.41 5.36
C GLU A 107 19.14 14.73 3.98
N GLN A 108 18.83 15.50 2.94
CA GLN A 108 18.96 15.00 1.56
C GLN A 108 20.45 14.96 1.20
N LEU A 109 20.96 13.76 0.88
CA LEU A 109 22.38 13.54 0.65
C LEU A 109 22.93 14.22 -0.61
N ARG A 110 22.07 14.38 -1.64
CA ARG A 110 22.43 15.06 -2.89
C ARG A 110 21.23 15.68 -3.58
N PRO A 111 21.42 16.72 -4.40
CA PRO A 111 20.38 17.20 -5.29
C PRO A 111 20.08 16.14 -6.36
N VAL A 112 18.81 15.95 -6.69
CA VAL A 112 18.36 15.02 -7.72
C VAL A 112 17.84 15.84 -8.90
N SER A 113 18.35 15.55 -10.08
CA SER A 113 17.96 16.25 -11.31
C SER A 113 16.55 15.88 -11.76
N GLN A 114 15.89 16.80 -12.48
CA GLN A 114 14.58 16.54 -13.07
C GLN A 114 14.60 15.32 -14.01
N ARG A 115 15.67 15.15 -14.77
CA ARG A 115 15.85 13.99 -15.67
C ARG A 115 15.86 12.67 -14.91
N GLU A 116 16.57 12.58 -13.80
CA GLU A 116 16.58 11.38 -12.95
C GLU A 116 15.18 11.04 -12.44
N LYS A 117 14.40 12.05 -12.02
CA LYS A 117 13.03 11.87 -11.53
C LYS A 117 12.06 11.40 -12.62
N ILE A 118 12.31 11.72 -13.88
CA ILE A 118 11.50 11.28 -15.03
C ILE A 118 11.94 9.89 -15.49
N ILE A 119 13.25 9.67 -15.66
CA ILE A 119 13.78 8.42 -16.22
C ILE A 119 13.59 7.25 -15.27
N PHE A 120 13.79 7.44 -13.96
CA PHE A 120 13.73 6.36 -12.99
C PHE A 120 12.39 5.60 -12.99
N PRO A 121 11.20 6.24 -12.91
CA PRO A 121 9.92 5.52 -12.94
C PRO A 121 9.66 4.83 -14.29
N LEU A 122 10.15 5.39 -15.40
CA LEU A 122 10.01 4.78 -16.71
C LEU A 122 10.87 3.51 -16.84
N LEU A 123 12.09 3.54 -16.33
CA LEU A 123 12.94 2.34 -16.25
C LEU A 123 12.36 1.29 -15.33
N LEU A 124 11.80 1.71 -14.19
CA LEU A 124 11.11 0.81 -13.27
C LEU A 124 9.90 0.16 -13.94
N LEU A 125 9.09 0.93 -14.66
CA LEU A 125 7.95 0.42 -15.41
C LEU A 125 8.37 -0.59 -16.49
N LEU A 126 9.45 -0.29 -17.23
CA LEU A 126 9.99 -1.21 -18.22
C LEU A 126 10.41 -2.54 -17.57
N LEU A 127 11.19 -2.45 -16.49
CA LEU A 127 11.69 -3.62 -15.77
C LEU A 127 10.54 -4.47 -15.21
N VAL A 128 9.58 -3.84 -14.54
CA VAL A 128 8.42 -4.56 -13.99
C VAL A 128 7.52 -5.10 -15.09
N GLY A 129 7.34 -4.37 -16.20
CA GLY A 129 6.59 -4.87 -17.35
C GLY A 129 7.19 -6.13 -17.97
N MET A 130 8.51 -6.30 -17.90
CA MET A 130 9.19 -7.51 -18.36
C MET A 130 9.05 -8.70 -17.39
N PHE A 131 9.10 -8.47 -16.08
CA PHE A 131 9.10 -9.55 -15.08
C PHE A 131 7.71 -9.82 -14.50
N LEU A 132 6.86 -8.81 -14.39
CA LEU A 132 5.53 -8.88 -13.80
C LEU A 132 4.51 -8.06 -14.60
N PRO A 133 4.12 -8.50 -15.81
CA PRO A 133 3.22 -7.74 -16.70
C PRO A 133 1.90 -7.32 -16.05
N SER A 134 1.38 -8.13 -15.11
CA SER A 134 0.13 -7.85 -14.40
C SER A 134 0.17 -6.58 -13.54
N ALA A 135 1.35 -6.15 -13.10
CA ALA A 135 1.53 -4.92 -12.34
C ALA A 135 1.76 -3.67 -13.22
N ALA A 136 2.01 -3.87 -14.52
CA ALA A 136 2.30 -2.77 -15.45
C ALA A 136 1.21 -1.70 -15.53
N PRO A 137 -0.11 -2.00 -15.53
CA PRO A 137 -1.13 -0.97 -15.55
C PRO A 137 -1.06 -0.01 -14.35
N LEU A 138 -0.88 -0.55 -13.14
CA LEU A 138 -0.80 0.23 -11.91
C LEU A 138 0.45 1.12 -11.91
N LEU A 139 1.61 0.55 -12.21
CA LEU A 139 2.87 1.29 -12.28
C LEU A 139 2.93 2.24 -13.46
N GLY A 140 2.28 1.91 -14.56
CA GLY A 140 2.15 2.78 -15.73
C GLY A 140 1.41 4.07 -15.39
N MET A 141 0.28 3.99 -14.69
CA MET A 141 -0.46 5.16 -14.24
C MET A 141 0.33 5.99 -13.22
N PHE A 142 1.06 5.32 -12.33
CA PHE A 142 1.96 6.00 -11.38
C PHE A 142 3.10 6.75 -12.10
N ALA A 143 3.76 6.10 -13.07
CA ALA A 143 4.82 6.71 -13.87
C ALA A 143 4.28 7.86 -14.73
N PHE A 144 3.08 7.72 -15.29
CA PHE A 144 2.41 8.77 -16.05
C PHE A 144 2.09 10.00 -15.19
N GLY A 145 1.52 9.80 -13.99
CA GLY A 145 1.26 10.89 -13.06
C GLY A 145 2.54 11.62 -12.63
N ASN A 146 3.62 10.86 -12.38
CA ASN A 146 4.93 11.45 -12.10
C ASN A 146 5.49 12.24 -13.31
N LEU A 147 5.34 11.72 -14.53
CA LEU A 147 5.76 12.40 -15.75
C LEU A 147 5.00 13.72 -15.93
N MET A 148 3.68 13.74 -15.73
CA MET A 148 2.89 14.96 -15.78
C MET A 148 3.41 16.02 -14.80
N ARG A 149 3.73 15.60 -13.58
CA ARG A 149 4.22 16.50 -12.52
C ARG A 149 5.64 17.02 -12.80
N GLU A 150 6.56 16.14 -13.16
CA GLU A 150 7.98 16.49 -13.29
C GLU A 150 8.34 17.09 -14.66
N SER A 151 7.47 16.95 -15.69
CA SER A 151 7.72 17.53 -17.01
C SER A 151 7.65 19.06 -17.03
N GLY A 152 6.82 19.65 -16.17
CA GLY A 152 6.62 21.09 -16.08
C GLY A 152 5.83 21.73 -17.23
N VAL A 153 5.42 20.93 -18.25
CA VAL A 153 4.72 21.45 -19.43
C VAL A 153 3.19 21.30 -19.35
N VAL A 154 2.69 20.47 -18.44
CA VAL A 154 1.25 20.21 -18.27
C VAL A 154 0.77 20.48 -16.84
N ASN A 155 1.30 21.51 -16.19
CA ASN A 155 1.04 21.80 -14.77
C ASN A 155 -0.46 21.90 -14.45
N ARG A 156 -1.24 22.57 -15.32
CA ARG A 156 -2.70 22.71 -15.16
C ARG A 156 -3.40 21.34 -15.15
N LEU A 157 -3.00 20.43 -16.04
CA LEU A 157 -3.58 19.07 -16.08
C LEU A 157 -3.14 18.26 -14.88
N SER A 158 -1.88 18.35 -14.50
CA SER A 158 -1.35 17.72 -13.28
C SER A 158 -2.11 18.16 -12.03
N ASP A 159 -2.40 19.46 -11.90
CA ASP A 159 -3.20 20.00 -10.80
C ASP A 159 -4.64 19.46 -10.83
N THR A 160 -5.27 19.44 -12.00
CA THR A 160 -6.62 18.89 -12.17
C THR A 160 -6.69 17.41 -11.75
N VAL A 161 -5.71 16.60 -12.14
CA VAL A 161 -5.65 15.19 -11.76
C VAL A 161 -5.48 15.02 -10.25
N GLN A 162 -4.60 15.80 -9.64
CA GLN A 162 -4.28 15.69 -8.21
C GLN A 162 -5.41 16.18 -7.29
N ASN A 163 -6.29 17.06 -7.75
CA ASN A 163 -7.32 17.69 -6.94
C ASN A 163 -8.74 17.31 -7.41
N ALA A 164 -9.13 17.67 -8.61
CA ALA A 164 -10.51 17.48 -9.07
C ALA A 164 -10.79 16.03 -9.49
N LEU A 165 -9.93 15.44 -10.33
CA LEU A 165 -10.16 14.10 -10.86
C LEU A 165 -10.09 13.03 -9.75
N ILE A 166 -9.13 13.15 -8.84
CA ILE A 166 -9.01 12.19 -7.73
C ILE A 166 -10.27 12.17 -6.86
N ASN A 167 -10.89 13.32 -6.61
CA ASN A 167 -12.14 13.40 -5.85
C ASN A 167 -13.29 12.70 -6.58
N VAL A 168 -13.42 12.94 -7.88
CA VAL A 168 -14.45 12.30 -8.72
C VAL A 168 -14.25 10.76 -8.73
N VAL A 169 -13.03 10.31 -8.97
CA VAL A 169 -12.69 8.88 -8.96
C VAL A 169 -12.94 8.25 -7.60
N THR A 170 -12.63 8.96 -6.50
CA THR A 170 -12.88 8.48 -5.14
C THR A 170 -14.37 8.29 -4.85
N ILE A 171 -15.23 9.20 -5.35
CA ILE A 171 -16.69 9.05 -5.23
C ILE A 171 -17.16 7.77 -5.94
N PHE A 172 -16.76 7.58 -7.20
CA PHE A 172 -17.15 6.39 -7.97
C PHE A 172 -16.58 5.10 -7.35
N LEU A 173 -15.35 5.14 -6.84
CA LEU A 173 -14.75 4.02 -6.13
C LEU A 173 -15.54 3.67 -4.87
N GLY A 174 -15.91 4.69 -4.07
CA GLY A 174 -16.73 4.49 -2.87
C GLY A 174 -18.10 3.88 -3.19
N LEU A 175 -18.76 4.34 -4.25
CA LEU A 175 -20.02 3.77 -4.72
C LEU A 175 -19.85 2.32 -5.20
N ALA A 176 -18.81 2.05 -5.99
CA ALA A 176 -18.54 0.71 -6.52
C ALA A 176 -18.22 -0.30 -5.40
N VAL A 177 -17.39 0.09 -4.42
CA VAL A 177 -17.09 -0.74 -3.26
C VAL A 177 -18.31 -0.91 -2.37
N GLY A 178 -19.04 0.18 -2.09
CA GLY A 178 -20.25 0.16 -1.27
C GLY A 178 -21.35 -0.75 -1.85
N SER A 179 -21.48 -0.79 -3.18
CA SER A 179 -22.45 -1.67 -3.86
C SER A 179 -22.16 -3.17 -3.68
N LYS A 180 -20.93 -3.54 -3.31
CA LYS A 180 -20.53 -4.93 -3.03
C LYS A 180 -20.72 -5.32 -1.55
N MET A 181 -21.04 -4.33 -0.69
CA MET A 181 -21.23 -4.58 0.73
C MET A 181 -22.64 -5.14 0.98
N SER A 182 -22.71 -6.30 1.60
CA SER A 182 -23.95 -6.87 2.13
C SER A 182 -23.73 -7.21 3.61
N ALA A 183 -24.78 -7.09 4.43
CA ALA A 183 -24.69 -7.34 5.87
C ALA A 183 -24.21 -8.76 6.16
N ASP A 184 -24.69 -9.75 5.40
CA ASP A 184 -24.33 -11.15 5.57
C ASP A 184 -22.82 -11.42 5.36
N LYS A 185 -22.23 -10.77 4.36
CA LYS A 185 -20.78 -10.89 4.08
C LYS A 185 -19.95 -10.08 5.07
N PHE A 186 -20.45 -8.92 5.49
CA PHE A 186 -19.70 -8.03 6.36
C PHE A 186 -19.61 -8.53 7.81
N LEU A 187 -20.69 -9.17 8.30
CA LEU A 187 -20.74 -9.77 9.64
C LEU A 187 -20.29 -11.23 9.67
N ALA A 188 -19.80 -11.74 8.56
CA ALA A 188 -19.27 -13.08 8.47
C ALA A 188 -17.97 -13.24 9.31
N TRP A 189 -17.77 -14.45 9.82
CA TRP A 189 -16.58 -14.78 10.63
C TRP A 189 -15.27 -14.56 9.87
N GLU A 190 -15.27 -14.82 8.56
CA GLU A 190 -14.17 -14.57 7.64
C GLU A 190 -13.80 -13.09 7.59
N THR A 191 -14.77 -12.18 7.55
CA THR A 191 -14.53 -10.73 7.52
C THR A 191 -13.91 -10.24 8.83
N LEU A 192 -14.36 -10.76 9.97
CA LEU A 192 -13.73 -10.46 11.26
C LEU A 192 -12.27 -10.96 11.30
N GLY A 193 -12.01 -12.13 10.71
CA GLY A 193 -10.66 -12.64 10.54
C GLY A 193 -9.78 -11.74 9.67
N ILE A 194 -10.33 -11.25 8.55
CA ILE A 194 -9.64 -10.29 7.66
C ILE A 194 -9.30 -9.00 8.41
N LEU A 195 -10.24 -8.47 9.19
CA LEU A 195 -10.02 -7.28 10.02
C LEU A 195 -8.91 -7.52 11.06
N ALA A 196 -8.95 -8.63 11.78
CA ALA A 196 -7.91 -8.95 12.77
C ALA A 196 -6.52 -9.09 12.12
N LEU A 197 -6.43 -9.83 11.01
CA LEU A 197 -5.19 -10.00 10.24
C LEU A 197 -4.65 -8.67 9.73
N GLY A 198 -5.51 -7.80 9.21
CA GLY A 198 -5.13 -6.47 8.74
C GLY A 198 -4.55 -5.60 9.86
N ALA A 199 -5.15 -5.59 11.05
CA ALA A 199 -4.60 -4.87 12.20
C ALA A 199 -3.19 -5.36 12.59
N ILE A 200 -3.01 -6.67 12.65
CA ILE A 200 -1.72 -7.31 12.93
C ILE A 200 -0.70 -6.97 11.84
N ALA A 201 -1.11 -7.01 10.58
CA ALA A 201 -0.28 -6.65 9.43
C ALA A 201 0.30 -5.24 9.56
N PHE A 202 -0.54 -4.27 9.92
CA PHE A 202 -0.11 -2.88 10.12
C PHE A 202 0.89 -2.74 11.26
N CYS A 203 0.65 -3.44 12.36
CA CYS A 203 1.58 -3.44 13.48
C CYS A 203 2.95 -4.02 13.08
N ILE A 204 2.96 -5.16 12.38
CA ILE A 204 4.20 -5.83 11.93
C ILE A 204 4.91 -4.96 10.88
N GLY A 205 4.20 -4.44 9.87
CA GLY A 205 4.77 -3.58 8.84
C GLY A 205 5.39 -2.32 9.42
N THR A 206 4.70 -1.67 10.36
CA THR A 206 5.25 -0.50 11.07
C THR A 206 6.47 -0.86 11.89
N ALA A 207 6.40 -1.93 12.67
CA ALA A 207 7.51 -2.37 13.54
C ALA A 207 8.75 -2.73 12.73
N SER A 208 8.61 -3.50 11.65
CA SER A 208 9.72 -3.90 10.79
C SER A 208 10.38 -2.72 10.09
N GLY A 209 9.59 -1.77 9.57
CA GLY A 209 10.11 -0.54 8.98
C GLY A 209 10.89 0.32 9.98
N VAL A 210 10.38 0.48 11.20
CA VAL A 210 11.05 1.23 12.28
C VAL A 210 12.34 0.55 12.73
N LEU A 211 12.32 -0.77 12.91
CA LEU A 211 13.51 -1.54 13.33
C LEU A 211 14.62 -1.48 12.28
N LEU A 212 14.29 -1.49 11.00
CA LEU A 212 15.30 -1.35 9.95
C LEU A 212 15.83 0.09 9.83
N ALA A 213 15.00 1.08 10.16
CA ALA A 213 15.42 2.49 10.14
C ALA A 213 16.38 2.83 11.28
N LYS A 214 16.33 2.07 12.38
CA LYS A 214 17.18 2.20 13.54
C LYS A 214 18.58 1.65 13.31
#